data_b29f89ae647db2c65a9f69bca3681845
#
_entry.id   b29f89ae647db2c65a9f69bca3681845
#
_cell.length_a   1.000
_cell.length_b   1.000
_cell.length_c   1.000
_cell.angle_alpha   90.00
_cell.angle_beta   90.00
_cell.angle_gamma   90.00
#
_symmetry.space_group_name_H-M   'P 1'
#
loop_
_entity.id
_entity.type
_entity.pdbx_description
1 polymer ?
#
loop_
_entity_poly.entity_id
_entity_poly.type
_entity_poly.pdbx_seq_one_letter_code
_entity_poly.pdbx_strand_id
1 'polypeptide(L)'
;YLDKAIEKDQVGISEPWQKELIHLGGGVSEFELDRYFNFLNGFKAIAEGTFLGGNVTTYRKRSNSVVEVIDITGDLNEGRSMLTFFGHGAPTVIDIEIGFVSDPTLGYANKGKYPIMLFNGCDYGSAFSTVYTQGEDWVITPQKGAVTVLANSSIGVDVYLRRYSEFFYSTAFSDSTKIYRTIGEVKKDAEKSFIERYGTNPLNYSHMEQMVMMGDPAVRIFPADKADYSLSLEEVSLGTFDKSPLSAISDSLKLSFVVRNLGIVNLDSLNFKVDRRLPDGTMVSFEPVKIPSISRSDTLVFSVPNFLLDAAGENQ
;
A
#
# COMPACT_ATOMS: atom_id res chain seq x y z
N TYR A 1 -9.02 -14.55 -14.81
CA TYR A 1 -7.95 -13.92 -14.03
C TYR A 1 -6.87 -13.28 -14.91
N LEU A 2 -6.60 -13.86 -16.11
CA LEU A 2 -5.60 -13.31 -17.04
C LEU A 2 -5.90 -11.85 -17.41
N ASP A 3 -7.16 -11.50 -17.67
CA ASP A 3 -7.53 -10.12 -17.99
C ASP A 3 -7.17 -9.17 -16.84
N LYS A 4 -7.35 -9.60 -15.59
CA LYS A 4 -6.95 -8.80 -14.41
C LYS A 4 -5.44 -8.61 -14.33
N ALA A 5 -4.65 -9.64 -14.65
CA ALA A 5 -3.19 -9.54 -14.66
C ALA A 5 -2.71 -8.55 -15.74
N ILE A 6 -3.31 -8.61 -16.94
CA ILE A 6 -3.05 -7.67 -18.03
C ILE A 6 -3.45 -6.24 -17.65
N GLU A 7 -4.67 -6.06 -17.11
CA GLU A 7 -5.15 -4.74 -16.66
C GLU A 7 -4.23 -4.16 -15.56
N LYS A 8 -3.79 -4.99 -14.59
CA LYS A 8 -2.86 -4.54 -13.55
C LYS A 8 -1.48 -4.14 -14.08
N ASP A 9 -0.96 -4.87 -15.06
CA ASP A 9 0.34 -4.54 -15.68
C ASP A 9 0.28 -3.27 -16.54
N GLN A 10 -0.91 -2.92 -17.05
CA GLN A 10 -1.17 -1.70 -17.82
C GLN A 10 -1.41 -0.46 -16.94
N VAL A 11 -1.64 -0.63 -15.64
CA VAL A 11 -1.79 0.51 -14.72
C VAL A 11 -0.47 1.28 -14.64
N GLY A 12 -0.57 2.61 -14.77
CA GLY A 12 0.59 3.49 -14.64
C GLY A 12 1.30 3.35 -13.29
N ILE A 13 2.58 3.63 -13.26
CA ILE A 13 3.39 3.57 -12.03
C ILE A 13 3.08 4.68 -11.03
N SER A 14 2.36 5.72 -11.46
CA SER A 14 2.10 6.97 -10.73
C SER A 14 0.70 7.03 -10.10
N GLU A 15 0.11 5.88 -9.79
CA GLU A 15 -1.21 5.82 -9.18
C GLU A 15 -1.12 5.82 -7.64
N PRO A 16 -1.69 6.82 -6.94
CA PRO A 16 -1.55 6.97 -5.47
C PRO A 16 -1.99 5.73 -4.69
N TRP A 17 -3.04 5.02 -5.14
CA TRP A 17 -3.58 3.83 -4.47
C TRP A 17 -2.59 2.66 -4.40
N GLN A 18 -1.53 2.66 -5.21
CA GLN A 18 -0.52 1.59 -5.20
C GLN A 18 0.32 1.58 -3.91
N LYS A 19 0.30 2.67 -3.13
CA LYS A 19 0.90 2.74 -1.79
C LYS A 19 -0.10 2.52 -0.66
N GLU A 20 -1.37 2.28 -0.98
CA GLU A 20 -2.41 2.02 0.01
C GLU A 20 -2.58 0.50 0.21
N LEU A 21 -2.57 0.06 1.46
CA LEU A 21 -2.71 -1.34 1.86
C LEU A 21 -3.81 -1.48 2.91
N ILE A 22 -4.39 -2.68 2.99
CA ILE A 22 -5.34 -3.04 4.05
C ILE A 22 -4.79 -4.21 4.87
N HIS A 23 -4.93 -4.11 6.19
CA HIS A 23 -4.76 -5.21 7.13
C HIS A 23 -6.09 -5.57 7.80
N LEU A 24 -6.37 -6.88 7.90
CA LEU A 24 -7.54 -7.46 8.55
C LEU A 24 -7.08 -8.33 9.73
N GLY A 25 -7.36 -7.89 10.94
CA GLY A 25 -7.00 -8.58 12.18
C GLY A 25 -8.18 -9.29 12.81
N GLY A 26 -8.19 -10.63 12.74
CA GLY A 26 -9.17 -11.52 13.37
C GLY A 26 -8.82 -11.88 14.82
N GLY A 27 -9.38 -12.98 15.30
CA GLY A 27 -9.24 -13.55 16.64
C GLY A 27 -10.60 -13.84 17.29
N VAL A 28 -10.68 -14.86 18.15
CA VAL A 28 -11.90 -15.27 18.86
C VAL A 28 -11.76 -15.18 20.38
N SER A 29 -10.67 -14.58 20.85
CA SER A 29 -10.40 -14.27 22.25
C SER A 29 -9.65 -12.95 22.35
N GLU A 30 -9.71 -12.27 23.51
CA GLU A 30 -8.95 -11.04 23.75
C GLU A 30 -7.44 -11.22 23.48
N PHE A 31 -6.91 -12.38 23.89
CA PHE A 31 -5.51 -12.70 23.65
C PHE A 31 -5.17 -12.77 22.15
N GLU A 32 -6.01 -13.41 21.33
CA GLU A 32 -5.79 -13.52 19.89
C GLU A 32 -6.01 -12.20 19.17
N LEU A 33 -7.05 -11.43 19.54
CA LEU A 33 -7.29 -10.10 19.00
C LEU A 33 -6.07 -9.19 19.16
N ASP A 34 -5.46 -9.17 20.35
CA ASP A 34 -4.24 -8.41 20.60
C ASP A 34 -3.02 -9.00 19.88
N ARG A 35 -2.88 -10.32 19.91
CA ARG A 35 -1.75 -11.04 19.33
C ARG A 35 -1.68 -10.85 17.82
N TYR A 36 -2.79 -11.05 17.10
CA TYR A 36 -2.84 -10.93 15.65
C TYR A 36 -2.73 -9.47 15.20
N PHE A 37 -3.32 -8.55 15.94
CA PHE A 37 -3.13 -7.13 15.72
C PHE A 37 -1.65 -6.72 15.88
N ASN A 38 -0.93 -7.25 16.86
CA ASN A 38 0.50 -6.97 17.02
C ASN A 38 1.35 -7.56 15.88
N PHE A 39 0.97 -8.72 15.32
CA PHE A 39 1.63 -9.25 14.14
C PHE A 39 1.45 -8.31 12.94
N LEU A 40 0.22 -7.87 12.69
CA LEU A 40 -0.10 -6.93 11.61
C LEU A 40 0.60 -5.58 11.80
N ASN A 41 0.75 -5.08 13.02
CA ASN A 41 1.53 -3.87 13.31
C ASN A 41 3.01 -4.03 12.94
N GLY A 42 3.58 -5.22 13.13
CA GLY A 42 4.93 -5.52 12.67
C GLY A 42 5.05 -5.43 11.13
N PHE A 43 4.10 -6.00 10.41
CA PHE A 43 4.05 -5.93 8.94
C PHE A 43 3.79 -4.50 8.45
N LYS A 44 2.89 -3.77 9.13
CA LYS A 44 2.60 -2.36 8.87
C LYS A 44 3.86 -1.50 8.96
N ALA A 45 4.66 -1.68 10.02
CA ALA A 45 5.90 -0.93 10.19
C ALA A 45 6.89 -1.15 9.03
N ILE A 46 6.91 -2.34 8.43
CA ILE A 46 7.74 -2.63 7.25
C ILE A 46 7.17 -1.93 6.00
N ALA A 47 5.86 -2.04 5.74
CA ALA A 47 5.23 -1.44 4.57
C ALA A 47 5.22 0.09 4.60
N GLU A 48 5.03 0.70 5.78
CA GLU A 48 5.11 2.15 5.99
C GLU A 48 6.54 2.67 6.13
N GLY A 49 7.51 1.74 6.12
CA GLY A 49 8.93 2.05 6.29
C GLY A 49 9.54 2.81 5.11
N THR A 50 10.85 3.02 5.23
CA THR A 50 11.63 3.95 4.41
C THR A 50 11.57 3.66 2.91
N PHE A 51 11.42 2.41 2.49
CA PHE A 51 11.59 2.06 1.08
C PHE A 51 10.31 2.18 0.25
N LEU A 52 9.18 1.62 0.73
CA LEU A 52 7.89 1.78 0.05
C LEU A 52 7.24 3.11 0.40
N GLY A 53 7.25 3.50 1.68
CA GLY A 53 6.48 4.64 2.15
C GLY A 53 4.97 4.44 1.97
N GLY A 54 4.50 3.22 2.22
CA GLY A 54 3.10 2.85 2.11
C GLY A 54 2.24 3.47 3.21
N ASN A 55 0.94 3.25 3.11
CA ASN A 55 -0.04 3.59 4.13
C ASN A 55 -0.97 2.40 4.36
N VAL A 56 -1.06 1.96 5.60
CA VAL A 56 -1.81 0.75 5.95
C VAL A 56 -3.02 1.10 6.80
N THR A 57 -4.21 0.91 6.23
CA THR A 57 -5.46 0.91 6.99
C THR A 57 -5.63 -0.45 7.66
N THR A 58 -5.79 -0.47 8.98
CA THR A 58 -5.97 -1.73 9.73
C THR A 58 -7.39 -1.82 10.27
N TYR A 59 -8.12 -2.81 9.83
CA TYR A 59 -9.39 -3.23 10.40
C TYR A 59 -9.14 -4.32 11.43
N ARG A 60 -9.62 -4.11 12.64
CA ARG A 60 -9.51 -5.06 13.73
C ARG A 60 -10.90 -5.52 14.14
N LYS A 61 -11.07 -6.81 14.28
CA LYS A 61 -12.27 -7.40 14.88
C LYS A 61 -12.47 -6.87 16.30
N ARG A 62 -13.70 -6.54 16.65
CA ARG A 62 -14.05 -5.84 17.91
C ARG A 62 -14.68 -6.74 18.95
N SER A 63 -15.05 -7.95 18.56
CA SER A 63 -15.76 -8.91 19.42
C SER A 63 -15.08 -10.28 19.40
N ASN A 64 -15.36 -11.09 20.43
CA ASN A 64 -14.95 -12.49 20.51
C ASN A 64 -15.93 -13.43 19.77
N SER A 65 -16.84 -12.89 18.95
CA SER A 65 -17.72 -13.70 18.10
C SER A 65 -16.89 -14.59 17.16
N VAL A 66 -17.44 -15.71 16.72
CA VAL A 66 -16.73 -16.58 15.77
C VAL A 66 -16.46 -15.84 14.47
N VAL A 67 -17.44 -15.09 13.98
CA VAL A 67 -17.33 -14.28 12.77
C VAL A 67 -17.87 -12.88 13.04
N GLU A 68 -17.18 -11.87 12.55
CA GLU A 68 -17.63 -10.47 12.53
C GLU A 68 -17.51 -9.93 11.10
N VAL A 69 -18.62 -9.48 10.53
CA VAL A 69 -18.65 -8.92 9.18
C VAL A 69 -18.17 -7.47 9.21
N ILE A 70 -17.28 -7.14 8.31
CA ILE A 70 -16.81 -5.76 8.12
C ILE A 70 -16.99 -5.30 6.67
N ASP A 71 -17.14 -4.01 6.50
CA ASP A 71 -17.22 -3.38 5.18
C ASP A 71 -15.88 -2.71 4.84
N ILE A 72 -15.23 -3.20 3.79
CA ILE A 72 -14.02 -2.62 3.21
C ILE A 72 -14.25 -2.09 1.78
N THR A 73 -15.51 -2.03 1.34
CA THR A 73 -15.89 -1.77 -0.04
C THR A 73 -15.39 -0.40 -0.52
N GLY A 74 -15.54 0.64 0.32
CA GLY A 74 -15.04 1.97 0.01
C GLY A 74 -13.55 1.97 -0.28
N ASP A 75 -12.77 1.46 0.66
CA ASP A 75 -11.32 1.36 0.54
C ASP A 75 -10.88 0.55 -0.68
N LEU A 76 -11.52 -0.60 -0.90
CA LEU A 76 -11.16 -1.49 -2.01
C LEU A 76 -11.47 -0.84 -3.37
N ASN A 77 -12.61 -0.17 -3.50
CA ASN A 77 -13.04 0.49 -4.73
C ASN A 77 -12.17 1.72 -5.06
N GLU A 78 -11.66 2.43 -4.03
CA GLU A 78 -10.65 3.47 -4.20
C GLU A 78 -9.32 2.93 -4.72
N GLY A 79 -9.03 1.66 -4.44
CA GLY A 79 -7.83 0.93 -4.85
C GLY A 79 -6.89 0.66 -3.69
N ARG A 80 -6.39 -0.57 -3.64
CA ARG A 80 -5.38 -1.02 -2.67
C ARG A 80 -4.41 -1.96 -3.39
N SER A 81 -3.12 -1.82 -3.11
CA SER A 81 -2.10 -2.67 -3.72
C SER A 81 -2.04 -4.06 -3.08
N MET A 82 -2.28 -4.11 -1.77
CA MET A 82 -2.21 -5.35 -1.01
C MET A 82 -3.25 -5.38 0.11
N LEU A 83 -3.80 -6.57 0.36
CA LEU A 83 -4.67 -6.87 1.49
C LEU A 83 -4.08 -8.05 2.26
N THR A 84 -3.85 -7.87 3.56
CA THR A 84 -3.31 -8.93 4.41
C THR A 84 -4.26 -9.25 5.54
N PHE A 85 -4.61 -10.52 5.66
CA PHE A 85 -5.43 -11.05 6.74
C PHE A 85 -4.58 -11.88 7.71
N PHE A 86 -4.87 -11.79 9.00
CA PHE A 86 -4.36 -12.67 10.05
C PHE A 86 -5.46 -13.01 11.03
N GLY A 87 -5.84 -14.30 11.11
CA GLY A 87 -6.93 -14.76 11.94
C GLY A 87 -7.30 -16.22 11.69
N HIS A 88 -8.51 -16.59 12.08
CA HIS A 88 -9.09 -17.90 11.79
C HIS A 88 -9.77 -17.92 10.43
N GLY A 89 -9.56 -18.99 9.69
CA GLY A 89 -10.11 -19.17 8.36
C GLY A 89 -10.64 -20.58 8.13
N ALA A 90 -11.47 -20.67 7.11
CA ALA A 90 -11.97 -21.90 6.49
C ALA A 90 -12.07 -21.64 4.98
N PRO A 91 -12.39 -22.64 4.13
CA PRO A 91 -12.45 -22.42 2.68
C PRO A 91 -13.37 -21.29 2.24
N THR A 92 -14.46 -21.04 2.95
CA THR A 92 -15.54 -20.13 2.54
C THR A 92 -15.79 -18.96 3.49
N VAL A 93 -14.99 -18.80 4.54
CA VAL A 93 -15.21 -17.78 5.58
C VAL A 93 -13.92 -17.49 6.35
N ILE A 94 -13.77 -16.25 6.77
CA ILE A 94 -12.75 -15.82 7.75
C ILE A 94 -13.43 -15.17 8.96
N ASP A 95 -12.74 -15.11 10.08
CA ASP A 95 -13.35 -14.63 11.33
C ASP A 95 -13.56 -13.11 11.40
N ILE A 96 -12.90 -12.35 10.51
CA ILE A 96 -13.22 -10.94 10.17
C ILE A 96 -13.67 -10.90 8.70
N GLU A 97 -14.96 -11.15 8.48
CA GLU A 97 -15.53 -11.54 7.19
C GLU A 97 -15.76 -10.37 6.25
N ILE A 98 -15.26 -10.51 5.03
CA ILE A 98 -15.40 -9.54 3.93
C ILE A 98 -16.29 -10.02 2.78
N GLY A 99 -16.74 -11.26 2.81
CA GLY A 99 -17.67 -11.88 1.85
C GLY A 99 -17.02 -12.33 0.53
N PHE A 100 -17.84 -12.99 -0.25
CA PHE A 100 -17.51 -13.35 -1.63
C PHE A 100 -17.56 -12.12 -2.52
N VAL A 101 -16.52 -11.85 -3.30
CA VAL A 101 -16.48 -10.68 -4.16
C VAL A 101 -17.51 -10.75 -5.30
N SER A 102 -17.95 -11.96 -5.67
CA SER A 102 -19.00 -12.19 -6.65
C SER A 102 -20.39 -11.74 -6.17
N ASP A 103 -20.62 -11.64 -4.85
CA ASP A 103 -21.89 -11.18 -4.30
C ASP A 103 -22.16 -9.72 -4.68
N PRO A 104 -23.21 -9.45 -5.48
CA PRO A 104 -23.51 -8.09 -5.94
C PRO A 104 -23.98 -7.16 -4.80
N THR A 105 -24.45 -7.73 -3.68
CA THR A 105 -24.97 -6.94 -2.55
C THR A 105 -23.85 -6.24 -1.77
N LEU A 106 -22.60 -6.72 -1.90
CA LEU A 106 -21.44 -6.13 -1.23
C LEU A 106 -20.87 -4.90 -1.94
N GLY A 107 -21.23 -4.65 -3.21
CA GLY A 107 -20.87 -3.43 -3.92
C GLY A 107 -19.41 -3.32 -4.36
N TYR A 108 -18.62 -4.40 -4.37
CA TYR A 108 -17.25 -4.40 -4.87
C TYR A 108 -17.18 -4.06 -6.36
N ALA A 109 -16.37 -3.04 -6.71
CA ALA A 109 -16.25 -2.47 -8.07
C ALA A 109 -14.83 -1.94 -8.36
N ASN A 110 -13.80 -2.69 -8.01
CA ASN A 110 -12.40 -2.26 -8.07
C ASN A 110 -11.70 -2.64 -9.39
N LYS A 111 -12.38 -2.51 -10.52
CA LYS A 111 -11.80 -2.79 -11.84
C LYS A 111 -10.49 -2.03 -12.07
N GLY A 112 -9.45 -2.74 -12.52
CA GLY A 112 -8.11 -2.20 -12.74
C GLY A 112 -7.29 -1.96 -11.46
N LYS A 113 -7.93 -2.00 -10.28
CA LYS A 113 -7.30 -1.76 -8.97
C LYS A 113 -7.27 -3.02 -8.10
N TYR A 114 -6.78 -4.10 -8.69
CA TYR A 114 -6.81 -5.42 -8.06
C TYR A 114 -5.66 -5.59 -7.07
N PRO A 115 -5.93 -5.80 -5.75
CA PRO A 115 -4.88 -6.09 -4.78
C PRO A 115 -4.27 -7.49 -4.99
N ILE A 116 -3.08 -7.66 -4.41
CA ILE A 116 -2.57 -8.96 -4.03
C ILE A 116 -3.03 -9.24 -2.61
N MET A 117 -3.49 -10.46 -2.33
CA MET A 117 -3.96 -10.85 -1.01
C MET A 117 -2.98 -11.84 -0.37
N LEU A 118 -2.65 -11.64 0.92
CA LEU A 118 -1.88 -12.54 1.76
C LEU A 118 -2.73 -12.94 2.97
N PHE A 119 -3.25 -14.17 2.96
CA PHE A 119 -4.24 -14.64 3.94
C PHE A 119 -3.65 -15.69 4.88
N ASN A 120 -3.47 -15.30 6.13
CA ASN A 120 -2.94 -16.12 7.20
C ASN A 120 -4.08 -16.68 8.05
N GLY A 121 -4.78 -17.65 7.51
CA GLY A 121 -5.84 -18.42 8.13
C GLY A 121 -5.83 -19.85 7.62
N CYS A 122 -6.49 -20.77 8.34
CA CYS A 122 -6.57 -22.15 7.89
C CYS A 122 -7.42 -22.27 6.61
N ASP A 123 -7.06 -23.20 5.74
CA ASP A 123 -7.86 -23.69 4.61
C ASP A 123 -8.38 -22.69 3.58
N TYR A 124 -8.10 -21.40 3.72
CA TYR A 124 -8.56 -20.38 2.78
C TYR A 124 -7.98 -20.58 1.37
N GLY A 125 -6.78 -21.17 1.27
CA GLY A 125 -6.09 -21.53 0.04
C GLY A 125 -6.37 -22.95 -0.44
N SER A 126 -7.45 -23.64 0.00
CA SER A 126 -7.75 -25.03 -0.35
C SER A 126 -8.24 -25.24 -1.79
N ALA A 127 -7.57 -24.62 -2.77
CA ALA A 127 -7.90 -24.68 -4.19
C ALA A 127 -7.81 -26.11 -4.80
N PHE A 128 -7.23 -27.06 -4.08
CA PHE A 128 -7.15 -28.48 -4.52
C PHE A 128 -8.31 -29.33 -3.96
N SER A 129 -9.23 -28.74 -3.23
CA SER A 129 -10.41 -29.41 -2.69
C SER A 129 -11.57 -29.36 -3.71
N THR A 130 -12.67 -30.05 -3.40
CA THR A 130 -13.92 -29.97 -4.18
C THR A 130 -14.79 -28.78 -3.78
N VAL A 131 -14.39 -28.02 -2.78
CA VAL A 131 -15.11 -26.85 -2.29
C VAL A 131 -14.60 -25.61 -3.04
N TYR A 132 -15.53 -24.88 -3.63
CA TYR A 132 -15.24 -23.57 -4.20
C TYR A 132 -14.93 -22.58 -3.07
N THR A 133 -13.69 -22.10 -3.02
CA THR A 133 -13.20 -21.27 -1.92
C THR A 133 -13.49 -19.79 -2.12
N GLN A 134 -13.57 -19.05 -1.03
CA GLN A 134 -13.67 -17.58 -1.10
C GLN A 134 -12.44 -16.99 -1.78
N GLY A 135 -11.24 -17.55 -1.55
CA GLY A 135 -10.00 -17.11 -2.23
C GLY A 135 -10.05 -17.27 -3.75
N GLU A 136 -10.61 -18.38 -4.25
CA GLU A 136 -10.85 -18.58 -5.69
C GLU A 136 -11.82 -17.54 -6.24
N ASP A 137 -12.93 -17.26 -5.53
CA ASP A 137 -13.92 -16.26 -5.93
C ASP A 137 -13.27 -14.87 -6.13
N TRP A 138 -12.41 -14.46 -5.19
CA TRP A 138 -11.69 -13.20 -5.29
C TRP A 138 -10.77 -13.12 -6.50
N VAL A 139 -10.17 -14.25 -6.93
CA VAL A 139 -9.28 -14.29 -8.10
C VAL A 139 -10.04 -14.38 -9.41
N ILE A 140 -11.06 -15.26 -9.52
CA ILE A 140 -11.67 -15.58 -10.81
C ILE A 140 -12.84 -14.68 -11.18
N THR A 141 -13.48 -14.00 -10.23
CA THR A 141 -14.59 -13.07 -10.53
C THR A 141 -14.11 -11.95 -11.45
N PRO A 142 -14.73 -11.74 -12.62
CA PRO A 142 -14.24 -10.76 -13.58
C PRO A 142 -14.44 -9.32 -13.10
N GLN A 143 -13.53 -8.44 -13.47
CA GLN A 143 -13.61 -6.98 -13.30
C GLN A 143 -13.67 -6.49 -11.84
N LYS A 144 -13.46 -7.35 -10.86
CA LYS A 144 -13.37 -7.00 -9.43
C LYS A 144 -12.60 -8.06 -8.64
N GLY A 145 -12.34 -7.80 -7.35
CA GLY A 145 -11.62 -8.72 -6.48
C GLY A 145 -10.11 -8.55 -6.55
N ALA A 146 -9.36 -9.64 -6.45
CA ALA A 146 -7.92 -9.68 -6.41
C ALA A 146 -7.30 -10.21 -7.71
N VAL A 147 -6.04 -9.86 -7.97
CA VAL A 147 -5.28 -10.44 -9.10
C VAL A 147 -4.56 -11.73 -8.68
N THR A 148 -4.14 -11.81 -7.42
CA THR A 148 -3.46 -12.97 -6.84
C THR A 148 -3.81 -13.09 -5.37
N VAL A 149 -4.03 -14.32 -4.91
CA VAL A 149 -4.23 -14.67 -3.50
C VAL A 149 -3.16 -15.67 -3.09
N LEU A 150 -2.38 -15.33 -2.06
CA LEU A 150 -1.53 -16.26 -1.33
C LEU A 150 -2.24 -16.63 -0.04
N ALA A 151 -2.51 -17.91 0.15
CA ALA A 151 -3.22 -18.37 1.33
C ALA A 151 -2.82 -19.80 1.72
N ASN A 152 -2.96 -20.09 3.01
CA ASN A 152 -2.68 -21.41 3.55
C ASN A 152 -3.76 -22.41 3.13
N SER A 153 -3.37 -23.54 2.56
CA SER A 153 -4.27 -24.55 1.98
C SER A 153 -4.69 -25.64 2.97
N SER A 154 -4.23 -25.57 4.23
CA SER A 154 -4.57 -26.53 5.29
C SER A 154 -4.51 -25.85 6.66
N ILE A 155 -4.31 -26.62 7.74
CA ILE A 155 -4.21 -26.07 9.10
C ILE A 155 -2.97 -25.19 9.23
N GLY A 156 -3.19 -23.91 9.53
CA GLY A 156 -2.15 -22.94 9.81
C GLY A 156 -1.89 -22.75 11.29
N VAL A 157 -0.62 -22.78 11.70
CA VAL A 157 -0.22 -22.43 13.05
C VAL A 157 0.32 -21.00 13.06
N ASP A 158 -0.23 -20.14 13.90
CA ASP A 158 -0.03 -18.70 13.93
C ASP A 158 1.45 -18.26 13.93
N VAL A 159 2.30 -18.93 14.72
CA VAL A 159 3.74 -18.64 14.80
C VAL A 159 4.43 -18.84 13.44
N TYR A 160 4.09 -19.89 12.69
CA TYR A 160 4.70 -20.16 11.39
C TYR A 160 4.17 -19.21 10.32
N LEU A 161 2.85 -18.96 10.31
CA LEU A 161 2.23 -17.99 9.41
C LEU A 161 2.79 -16.57 9.62
N ARG A 162 2.95 -16.15 10.89
CA ARG A 162 3.59 -14.88 11.22
C ARG A 162 5.02 -14.79 10.69
N ARG A 163 5.83 -15.83 10.96
CA ARG A 163 7.23 -15.87 10.48
C ARG A 163 7.32 -15.82 8.97
N TYR A 164 6.46 -16.57 8.28
CA TYR A 164 6.38 -16.51 6.82
C TYR A 164 6.06 -15.10 6.34
N SER A 165 5.01 -14.48 6.90
CA SER A 165 4.58 -13.14 6.54
C SER A 165 5.64 -12.07 6.84
N GLU A 166 6.41 -12.20 7.92
CA GLU A 166 7.55 -11.30 8.21
C GLU A 166 8.60 -11.35 7.09
N PHE A 167 8.97 -12.56 6.64
CA PHE A 167 9.90 -12.70 5.51
C PHE A 167 9.29 -12.20 4.21
N PHE A 168 8.02 -12.46 3.97
CA PHE A 168 7.31 -11.95 2.80
C PHE A 168 7.35 -10.41 2.76
N TYR A 169 6.93 -9.75 3.84
CA TYR A 169 6.96 -8.29 3.93
C TYR A 169 8.37 -7.71 3.83
N SER A 170 9.34 -8.33 4.50
CA SER A 170 10.73 -7.89 4.44
C SER A 170 11.28 -8.04 3.01
N THR A 171 10.99 -9.14 2.33
CA THR A 171 11.39 -9.36 0.94
C THR A 171 10.72 -8.40 -0.03
N ALA A 172 9.43 -8.10 0.20
CA ALA A 172 8.66 -7.23 -0.66
C ALA A 172 9.00 -5.75 -0.49
N PHE A 173 9.30 -5.29 0.74
CA PHE A 173 9.28 -3.86 1.07
C PHE A 173 10.51 -3.32 1.81
N SER A 174 11.49 -4.16 2.19
CA SER A 174 12.66 -3.69 2.95
C SER A 174 13.92 -3.46 2.11
N ASP A 175 13.83 -3.51 0.79
CA ASP A 175 14.96 -3.31 -0.12
C ASP A 175 14.50 -2.60 -1.39
N SER A 176 14.93 -1.34 -1.56
CA SER A 176 14.55 -0.52 -2.72
C SER A 176 14.92 -1.14 -4.07
N THR A 177 15.94 -2.01 -4.10
CA THR A 177 16.38 -2.69 -5.33
C THR A 177 15.53 -3.92 -5.68
N LYS A 178 14.59 -4.29 -4.81
CA LYS A 178 13.76 -5.51 -4.95
C LYS A 178 12.26 -5.24 -4.92
N ILE A 179 11.85 -4.04 -4.56
CA ILE A 179 10.43 -3.71 -4.32
C ILE A 179 9.56 -3.87 -5.57
N TYR A 180 10.13 -3.72 -6.78
CA TYR A 180 9.44 -3.89 -8.06
C TYR A 180 9.35 -5.34 -8.54
N ARG A 181 9.79 -6.32 -7.74
CA ARG A 181 9.83 -7.74 -8.13
C ARG A 181 8.43 -8.32 -8.25
N THR A 182 8.34 -9.39 -9.04
CA THR A 182 7.10 -10.13 -9.18
C THR A 182 6.73 -10.87 -7.90
N ILE A 183 5.43 -11.13 -7.70
CA ILE A 183 4.95 -11.83 -6.51
C ILE A 183 5.55 -13.23 -6.38
N GLY A 184 5.78 -13.91 -7.51
CA GLY A 184 6.44 -15.22 -7.53
C GLY A 184 7.90 -15.18 -7.05
N GLU A 185 8.65 -14.13 -7.42
CA GLU A 185 10.01 -13.90 -6.92
C GLU A 185 10.01 -13.57 -5.43
N VAL A 186 9.09 -12.70 -4.98
CA VAL A 186 8.93 -12.35 -3.56
C VAL A 186 8.63 -13.61 -2.75
N LYS A 187 7.66 -14.43 -3.18
CA LYS A 187 7.30 -15.69 -2.52
C LYS A 187 8.51 -16.60 -2.39
N LYS A 188 9.21 -16.88 -3.50
CA LYS A 188 10.38 -17.76 -3.55
C LYS A 188 11.49 -17.31 -2.60
N ASP A 189 11.79 -16.01 -2.56
CA ASP A 189 12.87 -15.49 -1.72
C ASP A 189 12.46 -15.43 -0.24
N ALA A 190 11.19 -15.18 0.06
CA ALA A 190 10.65 -15.26 1.42
C ALA A 190 10.77 -16.69 1.98
N GLU A 191 10.41 -17.68 1.19
CA GLU A 191 10.53 -19.11 1.54
C GLU A 191 11.98 -19.53 1.75
N LYS A 192 12.87 -19.11 0.86
CA LYS A 192 14.30 -19.34 1.02
C LYS A 192 14.81 -18.74 2.33
N SER A 193 14.52 -17.49 2.60
CA SER A 193 14.92 -16.80 3.84
C SER A 193 14.34 -17.45 5.09
N PHE A 194 13.09 -17.90 5.01
CA PHE A 194 12.44 -18.65 6.10
C PHE A 194 13.20 -19.94 6.42
N ILE A 195 13.55 -20.74 5.42
CA ILE A 195 14.29 -21.99 5.60
C ILE A 195 15.71 -21.73 6.08
N GLU A 196 16.41 -20.76 5.53
CA GLU A 196 17.75 -20.37 5.98
C GLU A 196 17.75 -19.99 7.46
N ARG A 197 16.69 -19.33 7.96
CA ARG A 197 16.58 -18.88 9.34
C ARG A 197 16.11 -19.96 10.31
N TYR A 198 15.13 -20.79 9.92
CA TYR A 198 14.43 -21.71 10.84
C TYR A 198 14.69 -23.18 10.56
N GLY A 199 15.39 -23.50 9.46
CA GLY A 199 15.73 -24.88 9.07
C GLY A 199 14.59 -25.65 8.42
N THR A 200 14.88 -26.90 8.10
CA THR A 200 14.07 -27.78 7.24
C THR A 200 13.27 -28.83 8.02
N ASN A 201 12.86 -28.54 9.26
CA ASN A 201 12.00 -29.47 9.98
C ASN A 201 10.62 -29.63 9.30
N PRO A 202 9.89 -30.74 9.54
CA PRO A 202 8.63 -31.01 8.84
C PRO A 202 7.57 -29.89 8.98
N LEU A 203 7.48 -29.23 10.14
CA LEU A 203 6.51 -28.16 10.36
C LEU A 203 6.85 -26.90 9.55
N ASN A 204 8.12 -26.54 9.44
CA ASN A 204 8.55 -25.44 8.60
C ASN A 204 8.23 -25.70 7.14
N TYR A 205 8.55 -26.88 6.64
CA TYR A 205 8.24 -27.27 5.28
C TYR A 205 6.74 -27.26 5.01
N SER A 206 5.95 -27.90 5.87
CA SER A 206 4.49 -27.96 5.68
C SER A 206 3.88 -26.57 5.57
N HIS A 207 4.25 -25.62 6.45
CA HIS A 207 3.67 -24.27 6.42
C HIS A 207 4.10 -23.48 5.19
N MET A 208 5.27 -23.73 4.63
CA MET A 208 5.68 -23.06 3.39
C MET A 208 4.98 -23.64 2.17
N GLU A 209 4.93 -24.96 2.05
CA GLU A 209 4.28 -25.63 0.92
C GLU A 209 2.77 -25.42 0.89
N GLN A 210 2.16 -25.26 2.08
CA GLN A 210 0.74 -24.93 2.22
C GLN A 210 0.39 -23.50 1.81
N MET A 211 1.36 -22.57 1.70
CA MET A 211 1.10 -21.23 1.18
C MET A 211 0.97 -21.26 -0.35
N VAL A 212 -0.25 -21.58 -0.78
CA VAL A 212 -0.62 -21.70 -2.19
C VAL A 212 -0.83 -20.34 -2.81
N MET A 213 -0.39 -20.19 -4.05
CA MET A 213 -0.66 -19.00 -4.86
C MET A 213 -1.73 -19.31 -5.90
N MET A 214 -2.84 -18.59 -5.81
CA MET A 214 -3.92 -18.58 -6.81
C MET A 214 -3.82 -17.27 -7.58
N GLY A 215 -3.55 -17.32 -8.89
CA GLY A 215 -3.37 -16.13 -9.75
C GLY A 215 -2.07 -16.18 -10.53
N ASP A 216 -1.62 -15.03 -11.02
CA ASP A 216 -0.44 -14.90 -11.87
C ASP A 216 0.82 -14.57 -11.04
N PRO A 217 1.87 -15.40 -11.06
CA PRO A 217 3.13 -15.13 -10.34
C PRO A 217 3.94 -13.98 -10.94
N ALA A 218 3.64 -13.54 -12.17
CA ALA A 218 4.37 -12.48 -12.84
C ALA A 218 3.92 -11.06 -12.44
N VAL A 219 2.76 -10.91 -11.79
CA VAL A 219 2.30 -9.59 -11.35
C VAL A 219 3.17 -9.02 -10.23
N ARG A 220 3.22 -7.69 -10.15
CA ARG A 220 3.96 -6.95 -9.12
C ARG A 220 3.01 -6.39 -8.06
N ILE A 221 3.46 -6.40 -6.79
CA ILE A 221 2.74 -5.69 -5.72
C ILE A 221 2.82 -4.19 -6.00
N PHE A 222 4.04 -3.72 -6.27
CA PHE A 222 4.36 -2.33 -6.54
C PHE A 222 5.24 -2.24 -7.79
N PRO A 223 4.77 -1.59 -8.88
CA PRO A 223 5.45 -1.65 -10.18
C PRO A 223 6.56 -0.61 -10.37
N ALA A 224 6.67 0.41 -9.51
CA ALA A 224 7.67 1.46 -9.67
C ALA A 224 9.07 1.00 -9.25
N ASP A 225 10.06 1.31 -10.06
CA ASP A 225 11.50 1.06 -9.83
C ASP A 225 12.30 2.33 -9.48
N LYS A 226 11.65 3.48 -9.51
CA LYS A 226 12.24 4.81 -9.24
C LYS A 226 11.32 5.66 -8.39
N ALA A 227 11.89 6.70 -7.77
CA ALA A 227 11.10 7.75 -7.15
C ALA A 227 10.35 8.55 -8.22
N ASP A 228 9.11 8.91 -7.91
CA ASP A 228 8.25 9.69 -8.79
C ASP A 228 7.51 10.75 -7.96
N TYR A 229 7.92 12.02 -8.11
CA TYR A 229 7.39 13.11 -7.32
C TYR A 229 6.32 13.87 -8.09
N SER A 230 5.15 14.00 -7.49
CA SER A 230 4.00 14.71 -8.03
C SER A 230 3.63 15.92 -7.19
N LEU A 231 3.21 16.98 -7.87
CA LEU A 231 2.62 18.21 -7.33
C LEU A 231 1.24 18.40 -7.94
N SER A 232 0.23 18.70 -7.13
CA SER A 232 -1.08 19.12 -7.62
C SER A 232 -1.25 20.62 -7.45
N LEU A 233 -1.68 21.32 -8.52
CA LEU A 233 -1.99 22.75 -8.45
C LEU A 233 -3.12 23.06 -7.46
N GLU A 234 -4.06 22.13 -7.25
CA GLU A 234 -5.16 22.28 -6.30
C GLU A 234 -4.68 22.33 -4.84
N GLU A 235 -3.48 21.82 -4.58
CA GLU A 235 -2.84 21.77 -3.26
C GLU A 235 -1.74 22.82 -3.09
N VAL A 236 -1.63 23.75 -4.04
CA VAL A 236 -0.76 24.92 -3.94
C VAL A 236 -1.55 26.05 -3.31
N SER A 237 -1.02 26.65 -2.26
CA SER A 237 -1.60 27.84 -1.63
C SER A 237 -0.57 28.94 -1.46
N LEU A 238 -1.02 30.15 -1.71
CA LEU A 238 -0.25 31.38 -1.50
C LEU A 238 -0.93 32.21 -0.41
N GLY A 239 -0.17 32.66 0.57
CA GLY A 239 -0.68 33.42 1.71
C GLY A 239 0.40 34.27 2.35
N THR A 240 0.13 34.73 3.57
CA THR A 240 1.09 35.40 4.44
C THR A 240 1.37 34.54 5.67
N PHE A 241 2.52 34.75 6.33
CA PHE A 241 2.84 33.98 7.54
C PHE A 241 1.98 34.37 8.75
N ASP A 242 1.55 35.63 8.81
CA ASP A 242 0.70 36.20 9.86
C ASP A 242 -0.81 36.07 9.58
N LYS A 243 -1.17 35.40 8.47
CA LYS A 243 -2.55 35.23 7.97
C LYS A 243 -3.25 36.56 7.59
N SER A 244 -2.52 37.63 7.39
CA SER A 244 -3.05 38.86 6.82
C SER A 244 -3.44 38.66 5.35
N PRO A 245 -4.32 39.50 4.76
CA PRO A 245 -4.61 39.41 3.34
C PRO A 245 -3.36 39.61 2.50
N LEU A 246 -3.26 38.86 1.39
CA LEU A 246 -2.19 39.04 0.41
C LEU A 246 -2.17 40.49 -0.11
N SER A 247 -1.00 41.10 -0.10
CA SER A 247 -0.80 42.49 -0.54
C SER A 247 0.52 42.60 -1.30
N ALA A 248 0.54 43.49 -2.30
CA ALA A 248 1.76 43.84 -3.03
C ALA A 248 2.85 44.46 -2.14
N ILE A 249 2.47 44.98 -0.97
CA ILE A 249 3.40 45.57 0.01
C ILE A 249 3.84 44.58 1.11
N SER A 250 3.40 43.32 1.04
CA SER A 250 3.89 42.31 1.97
C SER A 250 5.36 42.00 1.67
N ASP A 251 6.22 41.99 2.69
CA ASP A 251 7.66 41.75 2.54
C ASP A 251 7.98 40.35 1.97
N SER A 252 7.13 39.35 2.31
CA SER A 252 7.26 37.99 1.81
C SER A 252 5.90 37.31 1.68
N LEU A 253 5.84 36.36 0.76
CA LEU A 253 4.71 35.49 0.54
C LEU A 253 5.02 34.09 1.07
N LYS A 254 4.03 33.46 1.70
CA LYS A 254 4.07 32.07 2.10
C LYS A 254 3.54 31.19 0.96
N LEU A 255 4.44 30.50 0.25
CA LEU A 255 4.07 29.48 -0.72
C LEU A 255 4.03 28.12 -0.02
N SER A 256 2.89 27.43 -0.06
CA SER A 256 2.70 26.11 0.53
C SER A 256 2.13 25.15 -0.49
N PHE A 257 2.68 23.93 -0.57
CA PHE A 257 2.20 22.89 -1.47
C PHE A 257 2.51 21.49 -0.95
N VAL A 258 1.72 20.51 -1.38
CA VAL A 258 1.93 19.10 -1.03
C VAL A 258 2.73 18.43 -2.13
N VAL A 259 3.83 17.79 -1.75
CA VAL A 259 4.61 16.91 -2.62
C VAL A 259 4.28 15.47 -2.27
N ARG A 260 3.95 14.66 -3.28
CA ARG A 260 3.76 13.22 -3.14
C ARG A 260 4.87 12.47 -3.85
N ASN A 261 5.39 11.43 -3.20
CA ASN A 261 6.22 10.44 -3.88
C ASN A 261 5.35 9.23 -4.24
N LEU A 262 5.04 9.08 -5.51
CA LEU A 262 4.24 7.99 -6.07
C LEU A 262 5.09 6.75 -6.40
N GLY A 263 6.42 6.91 -6.47
CA GLY A 263 7.38 5.84 -6.69
C GLY A 263 8.03 5.29 -5.42
N ILE A 264 9.12 4.54 -5.55
CA ILE A 264 9.93 4.10 -4.42
C ILE A 264 10.63 5.28 -3.74
N VAL A 265 11.08 5.09 -2.52
CA VAL A 265 11.79 6.15 -1.81
C VAL A 265 13.23 6.23 -2.31
N ASN A 266 13.63 7.41 -2.77
CA ASN A 266 15.03 7.78 -2.94
C ASN A 266 15.55 8.34 -1.62
N LEU A 267 16.63 7.79 -1.09
CA LEU A 267 17.24 8.24 0.18
C LEU A 267 18.02 9.56 0.04
N ASP A 268 18.29 9.99 -1.19
CA ASP A 268 18.95 11.26 -1.44
C ASP A 268 18.03 12.43 -1.13
N SER A 269 18.63 13.53 -0.69
CA SER A 269 17.91 14.79 -0.50
C SER A 269 17.45 15.38 -1.84
N LEU A 270 16.30 16.04 -1.79
CA LEU A 270 15.71 16.72 -2.94
C LEU A 270 16.08 18.19 -2.96
N ASN A 271 16.26 18.75 -4.14
CA ASN A 271 16.44 20.19 -4.33
C ASN A 271 15.17 20.77 -4.94
N PHE A 272 14.51 21.66 -4.19
CA PHE A 272 13.37 22.42 -4.69
C PHE A 272 13.80 23.81 -5.08
N LYS A 273 13.41 24.25 -6.28
CA LYS A 273 13.63 25.58 -6.78
C LYS A 273 12.27 26.23 -7.07
N VAL A 274 12.14 27.48 -6.67
CA VAL A 274 10.99 28.32 -7.00
C VAL A 274 11.46 29.39 -7.99
N ASP A 275 10.77 29.53 -9.10
CA ASP A 275 10.94 30.60 -10.05
C ASP A 275 9.62 31.39 -10.11
N ARG A 276 9.71 32.71 -10.08
CA ARG A 276 8.58 33.63 -10.18
C ARG A 276 8.65 34.37 -11.48
N ARG A 277 7.62 34.33 -12.28
CA ARG A 277 7.48 35.13 -13.49
C ARG A 277 6.70 36.41 -13.16
N LEU A 278 7.34 37.55 -13.38
CA LEU A 278 6.73 38.86 -13.17
C LEU A 278 5.78 39.23 -14.33
N PRO A 279 4.88 40.24 -14.12
CA PRO A 279 3.95 40.71 -15.16
C PRO A 279 4.59 41.15 -16.46
N ASP A 280 5.83 41.66 -16.45
CA ASP A 280 6.61 42.04 -17.61
C ASP A 280 7.29 40.86 -18.32
N GLY A 281 7.14 39.64 -17.79
CA GLY A 281 7.77 38.42 -18.30
C GLY A 281 9.13 38.11 -17.70
N THR A 282 9.68 38.96 -16.84
CA THR A 282 10.98 38.74 -16.19
C THR A 282 10.89 37.54 -15.24
N MET A 283 11.91 36.68 -15.27
CA MET A 283 12.02 35.53 -14.37
C MET A 283 12.91 35.88 -13.17
N VAL A 284 12.37 35.71 -11.98
CA VAL A 284 13.11 35.83 -10.72
C VAL A 284 13.28 34.43 -10.13
N SER A 285 14.51 33.97 -10.06
CA SER A 285 14.87 32.67 -9.47
C SER A 285 15.25 32.83 -7.99
N PHE A 286 14.72 31.96 -7.15
CA PHE A 286 15.11 31.90 -5.74
C PHE A 286 16.13 30.77 -5.54
N GLU A 287 16.96 30.90 -4.50
CA GLU A 287 17.94 29.86 -4.18
C GLU A 287 17.27 28.51 -3.89
N PRO A 288 17.79 27.41 -4.45
CA PRO A 288 17.24 26.10 -4.20
C PRO A 288 17.29 25.73 -2.72
N VAL A 289 16.21 25.16 -2.23
CA VAL A 289 16.13 24.64 -0.87
C VAL A 289 16.32 23.12 -0.88
N LYS A 290 17.29 22.65 -0.11
CA LYS A 290 17.55 21.22 0.04
C LYS A 290 16.66 20.67 1.16
N ILE A 291 15.87 19.64 0.85
CA ILE A 291 14.97 18.97 1.80
C ILE A 291 15.32 17.49 1.91
N PRO A 292 14.98 16.83 3.04
CA PRO A 292 15.09 15.37 3.15
C PRO A 292 14.25 14.65 2.08
N SER A 293 14.56 13.37 1.87
CA SER A 293 13.73 12.52 1.00
C SER A 293 12.29 12.43 1.53
N ILE A 294 11.33 12.39 0.60
CA ILE A 294 9.91 12.24 0.92
C ILE A 294 9.52 10.80 0.63
N SER A 295 9.08 10.08 1.65
CA SER A 295 8.68 8.66 1.51
C SER A 295 7.29 8.51 0.88
N ARG A 296 6.32 9.32 1.29
CA ARG A 296 4.95 9.29 0.78
C ARG A 296 4.45 10.68 0.39
N SER A 297 4.30 11.58 1.35
CA SER A 297 3.90 12.96 1.11
C SER A 297 4.42 13.87 2.21
N ASP A 298 4.67 15.11 1.85
CA ASP A 298 5.02 16.17 2.79
C ASP A 298 4.46 17.51 2.31
N THR A 299 4.17 18.39 3.25
CA THR A 299 3.75 19.77 2.96
C THR A 299 4.95 20.69 3.08
N LEU A 300 5.40 21.21 1.95
CA LEU A 300 6.51 22.14 1.90
C LEU A 300 6.03 23.58 2.01
N VAL A 301 6.77 24.39 2.74
CA VAL A 301 6.48 25.81 2.93
C VAL A 301 7.72 26.62 2.62
N PHE A 302 7.61 27.56 1.68
CA PHE A 302 8.65 28.46 1.29
C PHE A 302 8.28 29.92 1.58
N SER A 303 9.27 30.70 1.99
CA SER A 303 9.16 32.15 2.03
C SER A 303 9.66 32.73 0.71
N VAL A 304 8.77 33.32 -0.04
CA VAL A 304 9.09 33.97 -1.31
C VAL A 304 9.15 35.49 -1.09
N PRO A 305 10.32 36.12 -1.17
CA PRO A 305 10.42 37.58 -1.04
C PRO A 305 9.53 38.32 -2.05
N ASN A 306 8.87 39.39 -1.60
CA ASN A 306 7.87 40.14 -2.40
C ASN A 306 8.15 41.64 -2.50
N PHE A 307 9.36 42.08 -2.22
CA PHE A 307 9.73 43.52 -2.21
C PHE A 307 10.07 44.07 -3.60
N LEU A 308 9.55 43.45 -4.66
CA LEU A 308 9.77 43.92 -6.03
C LEU A 308 8.66 44.90 -6.42
N LEU A 309 8.98 46.17 -6.58
CA LEU A 309 8.04 47.21 -7.02
C LEU A 309 7.38 46.88 -8.38
N ASP A 310 8.07 46.10 -9.22
CA ASP A 310 7.62 45.70 -10.57
C ASP A 310 6.71 44.45 -10.53
N ALA A 311 6.40 43.95 -9.35
CA ALA A 311 5.57 42.76 -9.18
C ALA A 311 4.05 43.05 -9.11
N ALA A 312 3.63 44.32 -9.27
CA ALA A 312 2.22 44.68 -9.31
C ALA A 312 1.56 44.15 -10.59
N GLY A 313 0.59 43.25 -10.44
CA GLY A 313 -0.11 42.58 -11.53
C GLY A 313 -0.14 41.08 -11.40
N GLU A 314 -0.48 40.37 -12.48
CA GLU A 314 -0.50 38.90 -12.53
C GLU A 314 0.93 38.33 -12.53
N ASN A 315 1.21 37.45 -11.58
CA ASN A 315 2.47 36.73 -11.46
C ASN A 315 2.20 35.23 -11.63
N GLN A 316 3.14 34.50 -12.18
CA GLN A 316 3.09 33.03 -12.38
C GLN A 316 4.24 32.34 -11.65
#